data_4bb649c7f4799bd443ee6acdbea9573a
#
_entry.id   4bb649c7f4799bd443ee6acdbea9573a
#
_cell.length_a   1.000
_cell.length_b   1.000
_cell.length_c   1.000
_cell.angle_alpha   90.00
_cell.angle_beta   90.00
_cell.angle_gamma   90.00
#
_symmetry.space_group_name_H-M   'P 1'
#
loop_
_entity.id
_entity.type
_entity.pdbx_description
1 polymer ?
#
loop_
_entity_poly.entity_id
_entity_poly.type
_entity_poly.pdbx_seq_one_letter_code
_entity_poly.pdbx_strand_id
1 'polypeptide(L)'
;MSSINGILTRSFAAGALGFSLCAGAVMAEYPERPISVVVSYGAGGATDFQARIVTMMAAKEDKEGKPVYLNGQPIVIVNRPGAGGQVGWNKFVEQAKPDGYELAAYNVPHFIAQSIVFPKKVKYNIDNLEPIANWGADPAVLIVNQDSEFNSVQDFVDYAKANPGKITLSGAGLYVGHHIASLQLDKAAGIETKYVPSSGGVKAMQFVLGGQTMGGFNNLSDAYRNRDRLKILAVADLERNEFLPDVPTFKELGIDVDDSSVNFRGIMALHGTPDPVIEVLADKVPAMFNDKKVMAKMEEGGSPMRVMSRAEVQKMWKERQAYLAELLKDLRKED
;
A
#
# COMPACT_ATOMS: atom_id res chain seq x y z
N MET A 1 51.57 62.69 -63.71
CA MET A 1 50.29 62.21 -64.19
C MET A 1 49.92 60.99 -63.38
N SER A 2 48.74 61.02 -62.84
CA SER A 2 48.01 59.96 -62.19
C SER A 2 48.25 59.77 -60.71
N SER A 3 47.26 60.22 -59.98
CA SER A 3 46.97 60.17 -58.57
C SER A 3 46.58 58.79 -58.12
N ILE A 4 47.05 58.36 -56.95
CA ILE A 4 46.56 57.16 -56.27
C ILE A 4 45.83 57.60 -55.01
N ASN A 5 44.53 57.40 -54.96
CA ASN A 5 43.69 57.54 -53.80
C ASN A 5 43.78 56.32 -52.86
N GLY A 6 44.30 56.56 -51.68
CA GLY A 6 44.25 55.54 -50.60
C GLY A 6 42.96 55.62 -49.81
N ILE A 7 42.18 54.57 -49.82
CA ILE A 7 41.00 54.44 -49.04
C ILE A 7 41.38 53.77 -47.68
N LEU A 8 41.20 54.52 -46.60
CA LEU A 8 41.28 54.03 -45.22
C LEU A 8 40.02 53.29 -44.85
N THR A 9 40.09 51.99 -44.75
CA THR A 9 39.07 51.15 -44.16
C THR A 9 39.23 51.16 -42.64
N ARG A 10 38.30 51.81 -41.97
CA ARG A 10 38.11 51.71 -40.50
C ARG A 10 37.33 50.46 -40.20
N SER A 11 37.99 49.47 -39.56
CA SER A 11 37.33 48.28 -38.98
C SER A 11 36.61 48.69 -37.71
N PHE A 12 35.29 48.64 -37.71
CA PHE A 12 34.44 48.65 -36.51
C PHE A 12 34.45 47.26 -35.91
N ALA A 13 35.11 47.04 -34.78
CA ALA A 13 34.94 45.89 -33.97
C ALA A 13 33.64 46.05 -33.14
N ALA A 14 32.57 45.42 -33.57
CA ALA A 14 31.34 45.29 -32.81
C ALA A 14 31.56 44.19 -31.73
N GLY A 15 31.81 44.62 -30.50
CA GLY A 15 31.80 43.73 -29.34
C GLY A 15 30.38 43.27 -29.05
N ALA A 16 30.01 42.07 -29.43
CA ALA A 16 28.79 41.44 -28.98
C ALA A 16 28.97 40.98 -27.52
N LEU A 17 28.50 41.79 -26.57
CA LEU A 17 28.27 41.32 -25.20
C LEU A 17 27.11 40.32 -25.27
N GLY A 18 27.44 39.05 -25.29
CA GLY A 18 26.50 37.94 -25.05
C GLY A 18 26.02 38.02 -23.61
N PHE A 19 24.86 38.64 -23.40
CA PHE A 19 24.07 38.41 -22.18
C PHE A 19 23.58 36.96 -22.23
N SER A 20 24.36 36.05 -21.63
CA SER A 20 23.83 34.74 -21.23
C SER A 20 22.81 34.99 -20.13
N LEU A 21 21.54 35.12 -20.52
CA LEU A 21 20.41 34.89 -19.64
C LEU A 21 20.47 33.41 -19.26
N CYS A 22 21.18 33.10 -18.17
CA CYS A 22 20.86 31.91 -17.38
C CYS A 22 19.44 32.13 -16.85
N ALA A 23 18.48 31.78 -17.66
CA ALA A 23 17.15 31.46 -17.17
C ALA A 23 17.33 30.22 -16.27
N GLY A 24 17.72 30.44 -15.01
CA GLY A 24 17.48 29.50 -13.95
C GLY A 24 15.97 29.33 -13.95
N ALA A 25 15.50 28.23 -14.51
CA ALA A 25 14.15 27.80 -14.26
C ALA A 25 13.99 27.80 -12.74
N VAL A 26 13.29 28.76 -12.20
CA VAL A 26 12.76 28.70 -10.85
C VAL A 26 11.87 27.47 -10.91
N MET A 27 12.42 26.32 -10.48
CA MET A 27 11.64 25.12 -10.30
C MET A 27 10.57 25.52 -9.33
N ALA A 28 9.35 25.62 -9.84
CA ALA A 28 8.20 25.88 -9.02
C ALA A 28 8.23 24.92 -7.84
N GLU A 29 8.06 25.44 -6.64
CA GLU A 29 8.27 24.67 -5.40
C GLU A 29 7.18 23.61 -5.26
N TYR A 30 7.52 22.37 -5.64
CA TYR A 30 6.58 21.24 -5.57
C TYR A 30 6.20 20.94 -4.11
N PRO A 31 4.90 20.69 -3.82
CA PRO A 31 3.72 20.81 -4.69
C PRO A 31 3.11 22.20 -4.69
N GLU A 32 2.60 22.68 -5.86
CA GLU A 32 1.89 23.95 -6.01
C GLU A 32 0.36 23.79 -5.99
N ARG A 33 -0.12 22.55 -6.05
CA ARG A 33 -1.55 22.20 -6.08
C ARG A 33 -1.81 20.91 -5.31
N PRO A 34 -3.07 20.62 -4.95
CA PRO A 34 -3.42 19.38 -4.27
C PRO A 34 -2.89 18.14 -4.96
N ILE A 35 -2.43 17.18 -4.16
CA ILE A 35 -1.99 15.85 -4.60
C ILE A 35 -3.17 14.89 -4.44
N SER A 36 -3.42 14.01 -5.40
CA SER A 36 -4.37 12.91 -5.25
C SER A 36 -3.64 11.60 -4.91
N VAL A 37 -4.25 10.79 -4.04
CA VAL A 37 -3.78 9.43 -3.75
C VAL A 37 -4.88 8.44 -4.08
N VAL A 38 -4.62 7.58 -5.07
CA VAL A 38 -5.53 6.50 -5.45
C VAL A 38 -5.45 5.39 -4.40
N VAL A 39 -6.58 5.07 -3.78
CA VAL A 39 -6.77 3.89 -2.93
C VAL A 39 -7.53 2.84 -3.72
N SER A 40 -6.90 1.70 -3.99
CA SER A 40 -7.46 0.63 -4.85
C SER A 40 -8.49 -0.26 -4.13
N TYR A 41 -9.05 0.22 -3.02
CA TYR A 41 -10.05 -0.46 -2.20
C TYR A 41 -11.22 0.48 -1.87
N GLY A 42 -12.33 -0.12 -1.43
CA GLY A 42 -13.54 0.63 -1.07
C GLY A 42 -13.35 1.52 0.15
N ALA A 43 -14.12 2.62 0.19
CA ALA A 43 -14.15 3.53 1.32
C ALA A 43 -14.53 2.81 2.63
N GLY A 44 -13.93 3.23 3.75
CA GLY A 44 -14.17 2.69 5.08
C GLY A 44 -13.41 1.40 5.41
N GLY A 45 -12.74 0.75 4.44
CA GLY A 45 -11.84 -0.37 4.72
C GLY A 45 -10.49 0.11 5.29
N ALA A 46 -9.68 -0.83 5.82
CA ALA A 46 -8.43 -0.50 6.50
C ALA A 46 -7.52 0.42 5.69
N THR A 47 -7.30 0.14 4.40
CA THR A 47 -6.42 0.98 3.57
C THR A 47 -6.96 2.40 3.41
N ASP A 48 -8.27 2.57 3.17
CA ASP A 48 -8.90 3.89 3.02
C ASP A 48 -8.88 4.66 4.35
N PHE A 49 -9.29 4.00 5.44
CA PHE A 49 -9.29 4.58 6.78
C PHE A 49 -7.91 5.09 7.18
N GLN A 50 -6.90 4.24 7.04
CA GLN A 50 -5.52 4.59 7.37
C GLN A 50 -4.97 5.69 6.44
N ALA A 51 -5.19 5.58 5.11
CA ALA A 51 -4.74 6.58 4.16
C ALA A 51 -5.28 7.97 4.49
N ARG A 52 -6.54 8.11 4.87
CA ARG A 52 -7.13 9.39 5.28
C ARG A 52 -6.50 9.94 6.55
N ILE A 53 -6.18 9.09 7.52
CA ILE A 53 -5.52 9.53 8.76
C ILE A 53 -4.08 9.98 8.48
N VAL A 54 -3.28 9.16 7.78
CA VAL A 54 -1.86 9.48 7.58
C VAL A 54 -1.66 10.70 6.66
N THR A 55 -2.64 11.04 5.85
CA THR A 55 -2.58 12.21 4.95
C THR A 55 -3.30 13.46 5.48
N MET A 56 -4.00 13.36 6.61
CA MET A 56 -4.81 14.47 7.13
C MET A 56 -4.01 15.72 7.52
N MET A 57 -2.70 15.55 7.74
CA MET A 57 -1.81 16.65 8.14
C MET A 57 -1.05 17.27 6.95
N ALA A 58 -1.34 16.88 5.71
CA ALA A 58 -0.61 17.34 4.53
C ALA A 58 -0.56 18.88 4.42
N ALA A 59 -1.69 19.54 4.69
CA ALA A 59 -1.83 21.00 4.66
C ALA A 59 -1.57 21.67 6.03
N LYS A 60 -0.88 20.99 6.97
CA LYS A 60 -0.59 21.55 8.30
C LYS A 60 0.31 22.76 8.19
N GLU A 61 -0.04 23.80 8.96
CA GLU A 61 0.78 24.98 9.21
C GLU A 61 1.34 24.98 10.64
N ASP A 62 2.46 25.63 10.84
CA ASP A 62 3.04 25.90 12.15
C ASP A 62 2.33 27.10 12.83
N LYS A 63 2.88 27.54 13.98
CA LYS A 63 2.31 28.67 14.75
C LYS A 63 2.43 30.02 14.04
N GLU A 64 3.33 30.12 13.06
CA GLU A 64 3.58 31.33 12.27
C GLU A 64 2.84 31.30 10.93
N GLY A 65 2.02 30.27 10.67
CA GLY A 65 1.27 30.08 9.43
C GLY A 65 2.11 29.56 8.27
N LYS A 66 3.30 29.00 8.54
CA LYS A 66 4.14 28.40 7.50
C LYS A 66 3.79 26.93 7.31
N PRO A 67 3.75 26.46 6.04
CA PRO A 67 3.54 25.05 5.75
C PRO A 67 4.59 24.15 6.40
N VAL A 68 4.14 23.10 7.10
CA VAL A 68 5.02 22.11 7.76
C VAL A 68 5.41 20.98 6.78
N TYR A 69 4.42 20.56 5.98
CA TYR A 69 4.60 19.50 4.98
C TYR A 69 4.31 20.07 3.59
N LEU A 70 4.28 19.38 2.59
CA LEU A 70 3.83 19.55 1.20
C LEU A 70 3.35 20.99 0.81
N ASN A 71 4.10 22.02 1.18
CA ASN A 71 3.81 23.45 0.92
C ASN A 71 2.35 23.85 1.25
N GLY A 72 1.75 23.25 2.28
CA GLY A 72 0.36 23.48 2.66
C GLY A 72 -0.66 22.90 1.69
N GLN A 73 -0.24 22.09 0.71
CA GLN A 73 -1.18 21.47 -0.22
C GLN A 73 -1.81 20.23 0.40
N PRO A 74 -3.13 20.08 0.31
CA PRO A 74 -3.82 18.89 0.82
C PRO A 74 -3.56 17.67 -0.05
N ILE A 75 -3.71 16.49 0.57
CA ILE A 75 -3.83 15.22 -0.15
C ILE A 75 -5.30 14.80 -0.20
N VAL A 76 -5.77 14.47 -1.40
CA VAL A 76 -7.14 14.01 -1.65
C VAL A 76 -7.14 12.51 -1.91
N ILE A 77 -7.88 11.75 -1.12
CA ILE A 77 -8.03 10.30 -1.32
C ILE A 77 -9.12 10.00 -2.34
N VAL A 78 -8.76 9.19 -3.35
CA VAL A 78 -9.65 8.78 -4.45
C VAL A 78 -9.78 7.26 -4.46
N ASN A 79 -10.95 6.74 -4.11
CA ASN A 79 -11.18 5.29 -4.12
C ASN A 79 -11.48 4.77 -5.53
N ARG A 80 -10.71 3.75 -5.97
CA ARG A 80 -10.92 3.01 -7.23
C ARG A 80 -10.90 1.50 -6.97
N PRO A 81 -11.93 0.95 -6.32
CA PRO A 81 -11.95 -0.45 -5.92
C PRO A 81 -12.19 -1.40 -7.09
N GLY A 82 -11.81 -2.67 -6.91
CA GLY A 82 -12.16 -3.76 -7.80
C GLY A 82 -11.04 -4.80 -7.97
N ALA A 83 -11.43 -6.04 -8.14
CA ALA A 83 -10.55 -7.19 -8.39
C ALA A 83 -9.34 -7.29 -7.43
N GLY A 84 -9.55 -7.08 -6.12
CA GLY A 84 -8.45 -7.13 -5.14
C GLY A 84 -7.42 -6.00 -5.29
N GLY A 85 -7.82 -4.85 -5.87
CA GLY A 85 -6.97 -3.69 -6.11
C GLY A 85 -6.51 -3.53 -7.56
N GLN A 86 -6.63 -4.56 -8.41
CA GLN A 86 -6.13 -4.55 -9.79
C GLN A 86 -6.71 -3.39 -10.61
N VAL A 87 -8.00 -3.07 -10.44
CA VAL A 87 -8.66 -2.01 -11.20
C VAL A 87 -8.02 -0.65 -10.91
N GLY A 88 -7.79 -0.33 -9.63
CA GLY A 88 -7.23 0.95 -9.23
C GLY A 88 -5.78 1.11 -9.67
N TRP A 89 -4.94 0.10 -9.44
CA TRP A 89 -3.52 0.16 -9.81
C TRP A 89 -3.29 0.11 -11.32
N ASN A 90 -4.07 -0.69 -12.09
CA ASN A 90 -3.99 -0.65 -13.55
C ASN A 90 -4.33 0.75 -14.08
N LYS A 91 -5.43 1.36 -13.61
CA LYS A 91 -5.79 2.73 -14.01
C LYS A 91 -4.74 3.76 -13.62
N PHE A 92 -4.13 3.61 -12.46
CA PHE A 92 -3.05 4.48 -12.01
C PHE A 92 -1.87 4.42 -12.99
N VAL A 93 -1.37 3.22 -13.31
CA VAL A 93 -0.24 3.06 -14.24
C VAL A 93 -0.58 3.51 -15.66
N GLU A 94 -1.81 3.31 -16.13
CA GLU A 94 -2.22 3.64 -17.50
C GLU A 94 -2.57 5.12 -17.70
N GLN A 95 -3.01 5.83 -16.66
CA GLN A 95 -3.64 7.15 -16.80
C GLN A 95 -2.91 8.27 -16.05
N ALA A 96 -2.21 7.97 -14.96
CA ALA A 96 -1.51 9.00 -14.20
C ALA A 96 -0.25 9.48 -14.96
N LYS A 97 0.13 10.73 -14.70
CA LYS A 97 1.38 11.31 -15.20
C LYS A 97 2.47 11.11 -14.16
N PRO A 98 3.72 10.88 -14.57
CA PRO A 98 4.84 10.81 -13.64
C PRO A 98 5.31 12.23 -13.22
N ASP A 99 4.39 13.01 -12.66
CA ASP A 99 4.65 14.38 -12.21
C ASP A 99 4.49 14.56 -10.68
N GLY A 100 4.15 13.48 -9.97
CA GLY A 100 3.99 13.46 -8.52
C GLY A 100 2.62 13.96 -8.01
N TYR A 101 1.71 14.40 -8.87
CA TYR A 101 0.40 14.94 -8.43
C TYR A 101 -0.72 13.90 -8.38
N GLU A 102 -0.56 12.76 -9.04
CA GLU A 102 -1.37 11.57 -8.79
C GLU A 102 -0.45 10.47 -8.29
N LEU A 103 -0.61 10.08 -7.03
CA LEU A 103 0.09 9.00 -6.35
C LEU A 103 -0.89 7.85 -6.10
N ALA A 104 -0.39 6.71 -5.64
CA ALA A 104 -1.26 5.62 -5.22
C ALA A 104 -0.84 5.06 -3.86
N ALA A 105 -1.82 4.58 -3.11
CA ALA A 105 -1.56 3.72 -1.97
C ALA A 105 -1.18 2.32 -2.46
N TYR A 106 -0.08 1.78 -1.95
CA TYR A 106 0.27 0.39 -2.20
C TYR A 106 -0.15 -0.51 -1.05
N ASN A 107 -0.31 -1.79 -1.36
CA ASN A 107 -0.50 -2.88 -0.42
C ASN A 107 0.44 -4.02 -0.82
N VAL A 108 1.38 -4.40 0.04
CA VAL A 108 2.24 -5.57 -0.09
C VAL A 108 1.73 -6.61 0.93
N PRO A 109 1.51 -7.87 0.55
CA PRO A 109 1.98 -8.55 -0.67
C PRO A 109 1.13 -8.35 -1.93
N HIS A 110 -0.02 -7.69 -1.86
CA HIS A 110 -1.10 -7.68 -2.84
C HIS A 110 -0.64 -7.41 -4.27
N PHE A 111 -0.10 -6.21 -4.55
CA PHE A 111 0.26 -5.83 -5.91
C PHE A 111 1.42 -6.67 -6.45
N ILE A 112 2.37 -7.07 -5.61
CA ILE A 112 3.51 -7.91 -6.00
C ILE A 112 3.02 -9.33 -6.33
N ALA A 113 2.23 -9.96 -5.45
CA ALA A 113 1.68 -11.29 -5.70
C ALA A 113 0.85 -11.35 -6.99
N GLN A 114 0.02 -10.33 -7.21
CA GLN A 114 -0.82 -10.25 -8.41
C GLN A 114 0.02 -10.04 -9.69
N SER A 115 1.11 -9.27 -9.65
CA SER A 115 2.01 -9.11 -10.80
C SER A 115 2.75 -10.40 -11.15
N ILE A 116 2.99 -11.26 -10.17
CA ILE A 116 3.59 -12.60 -10.38
C ILE A 116 2.57 -13.56 -10.99
N VAL A 117 1.35 -13.60 -10.43
CA VAL A 117 0.34 -14.60 -10.82
C VAL A 117 -0.40 -14.21 -12.10
N PHE A 118 -0.61 -12.92 -12.35
CA PHE A 118 -1.37 -12.41 -13.49
C PHE A 118 -0.55 -11.46 -14.39
N PRO A 119 0.65 -11.83 -14.86
CA PRO A 119 1.57 -10.91 -15.54
C PRO A 119 1.00 -10.29 -16.83
N LYS A 120 0.02 -10.94 -17.48
CA LYS A 120 -0.64 -10.40 -18.68
C LYS A 120 -1.87 -9.52 -18.38
N LYS A 121 -2.44 -9.63 -17.17
CA LYS A 121 -3.67 -8.89 -16.78
C LYS A 121 -3.38 -7.61 -16.03
N VAL A 122 -2.27 -7.56 -15.29
CA VAL A 122 -1.90 -6.37 -14.53
C VAL A 122 -0.82 -5.59 -15.28
N LYS A 123 -0.86 -4.26 -15.15
CA LYS A 123 0.06 -3.34 -15.83
C LYS A 123 1.15 -2.80 -14.88
N TYR A 124 1.12 -3.22 -13.63
CA TYR A 124 2.01 -2.77 -12.56
C TYR A 124 2.91 -3.90 -12.08
N ASN A 125 4.11 -3.52 -11.67
CA ASN A 125 5.08 -4.35 -10.97
C ASN A 125 6.05 -3.44 -10.21
N ILE A 126 7.06 -4.00 -9.54
CA ILE A 126 8.03 -3.19 -8.79
C ILE A 126 8.99 -2.37 -9.68
N ASP A 127 9.05 -2.61 -10.98
CA ASP A 127 9.97 -1.92 -11.89
C ASP A 127 9.35 -0.65 -12.47
N ASN A 128 8.01 -0.58 -12.58
CA ASN A 128 7.32 0.60 -13.10
C ASN A 128 6.62 1.46 -12.03
N LEU A 129 6.84 1.11 -10.76
CA LEU A 129 6.36 1.84 -9.59
C LEU A 129 7.53 2.29 -8.73
N GLU A 130 7.38 3.43 -8.08
CA GLU A 130 8.41 4.05 -7.24
C GLU A 130 7.87 4.21 -5.82
N PRO A 131 8.39 3.47 -4.80
CA PRO A 131 7.92 3.65 -3.43
C PRO A 131 8.37 4.99 -2.86
N ILE A 132 7.51 5.62 -2.08
CA ILE A 132 7.81 6.86 -1.36
C ILE A 132 8.07 6.57 0.12
N ALA A 133 7.09 6.01 0.82
CA ALA A 133 7.18 5.67 2.23
C ALA A 133 6.12 4.62 2.59
N ASN A 134 6.38 3.86 3.65
CA ASN A 134 5.40 2.99 4.30
C ASN A 134 4.83 3.66 5.54
N TRP A 135 3.54 3.47 5.84
CA TRP A 135 2.96 3.96 7.09
C TRP A 135 2.62 2.86 8.10
N GLY A 136 2.29 1.65 7.66
CA GLY A 136 1.82 0.60 8.57
C GLY A 136 2.08 -0.81 8.07
N ALA A 137 2.02 -1.74 9.01
CA ALA A 137 2.11 -3.17 8.77
C ALA A 137 0.96 -3.84 9.53
N ASP A 138 -0.07 -4.26 8.82
CA ASP A 138 -1.35 -4.72 9.38
C ASP A 138 -1.51 -6.23 9.13
N PRO A 139 -1.34 -7.08 10.14
CA PRO A 139 -1.41 -8.54 9.98
C PRO A 139 -2.80 -8.99 9.54
N ALA A 140 -2.86 -10.12 8.84
CA ALA A 140 -4.10 -10.84 8.65
C ALA A 140 -4.47 -11.59 9.94
N VAL A 141 -5.76 -11.60 10.27
CA VAL A 141 -6.29 -12.36 11.40
C VAL A 141 -7.41 -13.29 10.92
N LEU A 142 -7.46 -14.50 11.50
CA LEU A 142 -8.57 -15.42 11.27
C LEU A 142 -9.75 -15.00 12.14
N ILE A 143 -10.86 -14.66 11.51
CA ILE A 143 -12.09 -14.24 12.17
C ILE A 143 -13.24 -15.20 11.90
N VAL A 144 -14.12 -15.33 12.88
CA VAL A 144 -15.42 -15.99 12.75
C VAL A 144 -16.49 -15.11 13.36
N ASN A 145 -17.77 -15.37 13.08
CA ASN A 145 -18.88 -14.67 13.71
C ASN A 145 -18.84 -14.90 15.24
N GLN A 146 -19.31 -13.93 16.03
CA GLN A 146 -19.39 -14.05 17.50
C GLN A 146 -20.18 -15.28 17.94
N ASP A 147 -21.22 -15.66 17.19
CA ASP A 147 -22.09 -16.80 17.47
C ASP A 147 -21.60 -18.12 16.83
N SER A 148 -20.41 -18.12 16.22
CA SER A 148 -19.82 -19.32 15.61
C SER A 148 -19.55 -20.41 16.67
N GLU A 149 -19.67 -21.67 16.27
CA GLU A 149 -19.27 -22.83 17.06
C GLU A 149 -17.76 -22.90 17.29
N PHE A 150 -16.94 -22.27 16.42
CA PHE A 150 -15.49 -22.24 16.57
C PHE A 150 -15.06 -21.24 17.64
N ASN A 151 -14.38 -21.73 18.68
CA ASN A 151 -13.84 -20.91 19.76
C ASN A 151 -12.31 -20.83 19.75
N SER A 152 -11.67 -21.70 18.95
CA SER A 152 -10.23 -21.78 18.80
C SER A 152 -9.85 -22.12 17.36
N VAL A 153 -8.58 -21.93 17.02
CA VAL A 153 -8.02 -22.43 15.74
C VAL A 153 -8.09 -23.97 15.70
N GLN A 154 -7.95 -24.63 16.85
CA GLN A 154 -8.01 -26.10 16.90
C GLN A 154 -9.40 -26.60 16.52
N ASP A 155 -10.48 -26.01 17.04
CA ASP A 155 -11.87 -26.37 16.66
C ASP A 155 -12.07 -26.23 15.15
N PHE A 156 -11.55 -25.11 14.59
CA PHE A 156 -11.63 -24.84 13.17
C PHE A 156 -10.88 -25.87 12.33
N VAL A 157 -9.65 -26.22 12.72
CA VAL A 157 -8.79 -27.20 12.03
C VAL A 157 -9.40 -28.60 12.13
N ASP A 158 -9.90 -29.00 13.30
CA ASP A 158 -10.49 -30.33 13.50
C ASP A 158 -11.77 -30.50 12.66
N TYR A 159 -12.61 -29.46 12.62
CA TYR A 159 -13.77 -29.46 11.73
C TYR A 159 -13.36 -29.56 10.25
N ALA A 160 -12.35 -28.80 9.83
CA ALA A 160 -11.86 -28.81 8.45
C ALA A 160 -11.32 -30.18 8.05
N LYS A 161 -10.59 -30.86 8.93
CA LYS A 161 -10.10 -32.22 8.70
C LYS A 161 -11.20 -33.26 8.59
N ALA A 162 -12.24 -33.12 9.43
CA ALA A 162 -13.40 -34.01 9.39
C ALA A 162 -14.32 -33.72 8.17
N ASN A 163 -14.25 -32.52 7.60
CA ASN A 163 -15.13 -32.05 6.54
C ASN A 163 -14.33 -31.33 5.42
N PRO A 164 -13.49 -32.03 4.65
CA PRO A 164 -12.65 -31.41 3.62
C PRO A 164 -13.46 -30.57 2.62
N GLY A 165 -13.02 -29.35 2.33
CA GLY A 165 -13.67 -28.43 1.41
C GLY A 165 -15.03 -27.89 1.83
N LYS A 166 -15.47 -28.07 3.08
CA LYS A 166 -16.75 -27.52 3.59
C LYS A 166 -16.58 -26.14 4.20
N ILE A 167 -15.44 -25.85 4.83
CA ILE A 167 -15.18 -24.51 5.36
C ILE A 167 -15.03 -23.52 4.24
N THR A 168 -15.78 -22.41 4.38
CA THR A 168 -15.66 -21.25 3.49
C THR A 168 -14.97 -20.10 4.23
N LEU A 169 -13.94 -19.52 3.63
CA LEU A 169 -13.18 -18.38 4.15
C LEU A 169 -13.29 -17.18 3.22
N SER A 170 -13.81 -16.07 3.72
CA SER A 170 -13.83 -14.83 2.93
C SER A 170 -12.52 -14.03 3.05
N GLY A 171 -12.25 -13.22 2.04
CA GLY A 171 -11.16 -12.25 2.05
C GLY A 171 -11.28 -11.20 0.95
N ALA A 172 -10.41 -10.20 0.97
CA ALA A 172 -10.53 -8.97 0.18
C ALA A 172 -10.25 -9.12 -1.33
N GLY A 173 -9.99 -10.33 -1.82
CA GLY A 173 -9.68 -10.60 -3.22
C GLY A 173 -8.72 -11.76 -3.38
N LEU A 174 -8.38 -12.12 -4.63
CA LEU A 174 -7.40 -13.17 -4.91
C LEU A 174 -5.96 -12.62 -4.80
N TYR A 175 -5.08 -13.41 -4.21
CA TYR A 175 -3.64 -13.13 -4.04
C TYR A 175 -3.36 -11.79 -3.32
N VAL A 176 -4.26 -11.41 -2.42
CA VAL A 176 -4.05 -10.40 -1.39
C VAL A 176 -3.59 -11.08 -0.10
N GLY A 177 -3.15 -10.32 0.91
CA GLY A 177 -2.67 -10.89 2.18
C GLY A 177 -3.65 -11.91 2.79
N HIS A 178 -4.94 -11.65 2.77
CA HIS A 178 -5.97 -12.58 3.28
C HIS A 178 -5.96 -13.93 2.55
N HIS A 179 -5.77 -13.95 1.23
CA HIS A 179 -5.67 -15.20 0.49
C HIS A 179 -4.34 -15.93 0.75
N ILE A 180 -3.24 -15.17 0.88
CA ILE A 180 -1.93 -15.73 1.24
C ILE A 180 -2.02 -16.43 2.60
N ALA A 181 -2.62 -15.78 3.62
CA ALA A 181 -2.82 -16.38 4.94
C ALA A 181 -3.69 -17.66 4.87
N SER A 182 -4.74 -17.65 4.04
CA SER A 182 -5.58 -18.85 3.82
C SER A 182 -4.78 -19.99 3.20
N LEU A 183 -3.98 -19.73 2.18
CA LEU A 183 -3.12 -20.75 1.54
C LEU A 183 -2.07 -21.30 2.50
N GLN A 184 -1.48 -20.44 3.33
CA GLN A 184 -0.53 -20.87 4.35
C GLN A 184 -1.19 -21.75 5.41
N LEU A 185 -2.38 -21.36 5.91
CA LEU A 185 -3.14 -22.15 6.87
C LEU A 185 -3.48 -23.54 6.32
N ASP A 186 -4.03 -23.58 5.09
CA ASP A 186 -4.40 -24.85 4.45
C ASP A 186 -3.19 -25.78 4.34
N LYS A 187 -2.05 -25.26 3.88
CA LYS A 187 -0.81 -26.00 3.75
C LYS A 187 -0.26 -26.47 5.10
N ALA A 188 -0.17 -25.56 6.06
CA ALA A 188 0.47 -25.82 7.35
C ALA A 188 -0.36 -26.75 8.25
N ALA A 189 -1.68 -26.66 8.21
CA ALA A 189 -2.58 -27.51 8.99
C ALA A 189 -3.00 -28.80 8.27
N GLY A 190 -2.67 -28.94 6.97
CA GLY A 190 -3.09 -30.10 6.16
C GLY A 190 -4.61 -30.15 5.99
N ILE A 191 -5.25 -29.02 5.72
CA ILE A 191 -6.70 -28.87 5.54
C ILE A 191 -7.02 -28.35 4.15
N GLU A 192 -8.29 -28.47 3.77
CA GLU A 192 -8.83 -27.91 2.52
C GLU A 192 -9.98 -26.97 2.83
N THR A 193 -9.80 -25.67 2.54
CA THR A 193 -10.84 -24.65 2.66
C THR A 193 -11.26 -24.11 1.30
N LYS A 194 -12.44 -23.48 1.22
CA LYS A 194 -12.91 -22.77 0.03
C LYS A 194 -12.77 -21.28 0.24
N TYR A 195 -11.81 -20.67 -0.42
CA TYR A 195 -11.65 -19.23 -0.37
C TYR A 195 -12.70 -18.50 -1.23
N VAL A 196 -13.40 -17.55 -0.62
CA VAL A 196 -14.44 -16.70 -1.23
C VAL A 196 -13.93 -15.28 -1.36
N PRO A 197 -13.43 -14.89 -2.54
CA PRO A 197 -12.91 -13.53 -2.74
C PRO A 197 -14.05 -12.52 -2.77
N SER A 198 -13.82 -11.34 -2.19
CA SER A 198 -14.75 -10.20 -2.22
C SER A 198 -14.09 -8.97 -2.88
N SER A 199 -14.83 -7.84 -2.93
CA SER A 199 -14.32 -6.59 -3.49
C SER A 199 -13.45 -5.77 -2.51
N GLY A 200 -13.22 -6.27 -1.29
CA GLY A 200 -12.41 -5.61 -0.26
C GLY A 200 -12.70 -6.12 1.14
N GLY A 201 -11.90 -5.71 2.13
CA GLY A 201 -11.98 -6.18 3.52
C GLY A 201 -13.34 -5.99 4.17
N VAL A 202 -13.98 -4.83 3.97
CA VAL A 202 -15.33 -4.54 4.50
C VAL A 202 -16.33 -5.56 3.98
N LYS A 203 -16.33 -5.85 2.68
CA LYS A 203 -17.26 -6.82 2.10
C LYS A 203 -16.96 -8.24 2.57
N ALA A 204 -15.69 -8.61 2.70
CA ALA A 204 -15.29 -9.91 3.26
C ALA A 204 -15.81 -10.08 4.69
N MET A 205 -15.63 -9.06 5.53
CA MET A 205 -16.15 -9.07 6.90
C MET A 205 -17.68 -9.21 6.95
N GLN A 206 -18.41 -8.51 6.06
CA GLN A 206 -19.86 -8.65 5.96
C GLN A 206 -20.30 -10.09 5.65
N PHE A 207 -19.51 -10.85 4.87
CA PHE A 207 -19.81 -12.27 4.60
C PHE A 207 -19.71 -13.12 5.88
N VAL A 208 -18.73 -12.85 6.74
CA VAL A 208 -18.60 -13.52 8.05
C VAL A 208 -19.73 -13.12 8.97
N LEU A 209 -19.98 -11.81 9.13
CA LEU A 209 -21.05 -11.29 10.01
C LEU A 209 -22.45 -11.73 9.58
N GLY A 210 -22.66 -11.91 8.29
CA GLY A 210 -23.95 -12.37 7.71
C GLY A 210 -24.07 -13.89 7.59
N GLY A 211 -23.08 -14.67 8.05
CA GLY A 211 -23.11 -16.14 7.96
C GLY A 211 -22.99 -16.69 6.54
N GLN A 212 -22.58 -15.86 5.56
CA GLN A 212 -22.37 -16.30 4.17
C GLN A 212 -21.07 -17.09 4.01
N THR A 213 -20.11 -16.88 4.88
CA THR A 213 -18.91 -17.70 5.06
C THR A 213 -18.76 -18.09 6.52
N MET A 214 -18.21 -19.28 6.77
CA MET A 214 -18.01 -19.79 8.14
C MET A 214 -16.93 -19.01 8.89
N GLY A 215 -15.97 -18.43 8.16
CA GLY A 215 -14.95 -17.56 8.69
C GLY A 215 -14.36 -16.69 7.59
N GLY A 216 -13.27 -16.01 7.90
CA GLY A 216 -12.53 -15.20 6.93
C GLY A 216 -11.19 -14.76 7.46
N PHE A 217 -10.32 -14.37 6.56
CA PHE A 217 -9.17 -13.56 6.91
C PHE A 217 -9.48 -12.09 6.70
N ASN A 218 -9.11 -11.25 7.66
CA ASN A 218 -9.26 -9.81 7.56
C ASN A 218 -8.03 -9.10 8.13
N ASN A 219 -7.91 -7.79 7.91
CA ASN A 219 -6.86 -7.01 8.55
C ASN A 219 -7.12 -6.91 10.06
N LEU A 220 -6.09 -6.98 10.86
CA LEU A 220 -6.19 -6.80 12.31
C LEU A 220 -6.93 -5.52 12.67
N SER A 221 -6.58 -4.39 12.02
CA SER A 221 -7.22 -3.10 12.29
C SER A 221 -8.73 -3.08 12.02
N ASP A 222 -9.22 -3.75 10.97
CA ASP A 222 -10.65 -3.89 10.71
C ASP A 222 -11.33 -4.81 11.73
N ALA A 223 -10.69 -5.93 12.08
CA ALA A 223 -11.20 -6.88 13.08
C ALA A 223 -11.24 -6.25 14.48
N TYR A 224 -10.21 -5.50 14.87
CA TYR A 224 -10.15 -4.77 16.13
C TYR A 224 -11.32 -3.80 16.31
N ARG A 225 -11.65 -3.02 15.27
CA ARG A 225 -12.80 -2.09 15.30
C ARG A 225 -14.16 -2.79 15.35
N ASN A 226 -14.23 -4.09 15.05
CA ASN A 226 -15.46 -4.90 15.04
C ASN A 226 -15.41 -6.06 16.03
N ARG A 227 -14.48 -6.05 17.00
CA ARG A 227 -14.23 -7.17 17.94
C ARG A 227 -15.42 -7.55 18.79
N ASP A 228 -16.38 -6.66 18.98
CA ASP A 228 -17.61 -6.95 19.73
C ASP A 228 -18.57 -7.88 18.96
N ARG A 229 -18.34 -8.07 17.66
CA ARG A 229 -19.19 -8.84 16.75
C ARG A 229 -18.49 -10.08 16.18
N LEU A 230 -17.21 -10.26 16.49
CA LEU A 230 -16.35 -11.28 15.93
C LEU A 230 -15.56 -11.98 17.04
N LYS A 231 -15.26 -13.26 16.83
CA LYS A 231 -14.15 -13.93 17.51
C LYS A 231 -12.93 -13.83 16.58
N ILE A 232 -11.80 -13.40 17.14
CA ILE A 232 -10.52 -13.36 16.44
C ILE A 232 -9.72 -14.53 16.99
N LEU A 233 -9.47 -15.55 16.16
CA LEU A 233 -8.93 -16.83 16.62
C LEU A 233 -7.40 -16.85 16.61
N ALA A 234 -6.75 -16.22 15.64
CA ALA A 234 -5.30 -16.11 15.58
C ALA A 234 -4.83 -14.96 14.68
N VAL A 235 -3.58 -14.55 14.89
CA VAL A 235 -2.86 -13.56 14.09
C VAL A 235 -1.86 -14.28 13.18
N ALA A 236 -1.83 -13.92 11.90
CA ALA A 236 -0.84 -14.39 10.93
C ALA A 236 0.37 -13.43 10.95
N ASP A 237 1.17 -13.54 12.00
CA ASP A 237 2.40 -12.80 12.22
C ASP A 237 3.36 -13.65 13.06
N LEU A 238 4.61 -13.21 13.20
CA LEU A 238 5.64 -13.90 13.98
C LEU A 238 5.48 -13.69 15.48
N GLU A 239 4.87 -12.57 15.88
CA GLU A 239 4.66 -12.15 17.26
C GLU A 239 3.22 -11.68 17.47
N ARG A 240 2.74 -11.74 18.73
CA ARG A 240 1.43 -11.15 19.09
C ARG A 240 1.43 -9.65 18.84
N ASN A 241 0.28 -9.14 18.48
CA ASN A 241 0.12 -7.71 18.25
C ASN A 241 -0.38 -6.99 19.50
N GLU A 242 0.16 -5.79 19.77
CA GLU A 242 -0.18 -4.98 20.94
C GLU A 242 -1.67 -4.63 21.07
N PHE A 243 -2.38 -4.53 19.94
CA PHE A 243 -3.84 -4.29 19.93
C PHE A 243 -4.66 -5.53 20.27
N LEU A 244 -4.08 -6.73 20.16
CA LEU A 244 -4.73 -8.01 20.42
C LEU A 244 -3.81 -8.91 21.28
N PRO A 245 -3.41 -8.48 22.49
CA PRO A 245 -2.39 -9.18 23.29
C PRO A 245 -2.83 -10.57 23.73
N ASP A 246 -4.13 -10.83 23.81
CA ASP A 246 -4.70 -12.12 24.22
C ASP A 246 -4.91 -13.09 23.04
N VAL A 247 -4.77 -12.61 21.78
CA VAL A 247 -4.95 -13.44 20.59
C VAL A 247 -3.61 -14.05 20.19
N PRO A 248 -3.48 -15.39 20.15
CA PRO A 248 -2.23 -16.05 19.80
C PRO A 248 -1.89 -15.87 18.33
N THR A 249 -0.61 -16.02 17.99
CA THR A 249 -0.21 -16.25 16.60
C THR A 249 -0.44 -17.70 16.20
N PHE A 250 -0.54 -17.98 14.89
CA PHE A 250 -0.57 -19.36 14.40
C PHE A 250 0.68 -20.14 14.81
N LYS A 251 1.85 -19.51 14.85
CA LYS A 251 3.10 -20.13 15.29
C LYS A 251 3.07 -20.58 16.74
N GLU A 252 2.51 -19.78 17.64
CA GLU A 252 2.32 -20.18 19.05
C GLU A 252 1.40 -21.41 19.18
N LEU A 253 0.50 -21.60 18.21
CA LEU A 253 -0.40 -22.76 18.14
C LEU A 253 0.22 -23.96 17.39
N GLY A 254 1.50 -23.88 17.00
CA GLY A 254 2.20 -24.94 16.27
C GLY A 254 1.84 -25.04 14.78
N ILE A 255 1.19 -24.02 14.22
CA ILE A 255 0.82 -23.97 12.81
C ILE A 255 1.76 -23.00 12.09
N ASP A 256 2.51 -23.47 11.10
CA ASP A 256 3.57 -22.72 10.41
C ASP A 256 2.99 -21.70 9.39
N VAL A 257 2.32 -20.68 9.92
CA VAL A 257 1.90 -19.47 9.17
C VAL A 257 2.83 -18.34 9.60
N ASP A 258 3.51 -17.74 8.63
CA ASP A 258 4.47 -16.66 8.84
C ASP A 258 3.87 -15.24 8.57
N ASP A 259 4.74 -14.23 8.57
CA ASP A 259 4.38 -12.82 8.36
C ASP A 259 4.19 -12.42 6.87
N SER A 260 4.23 -13.36 5.93
CA SER A 260 4.19 -13.05 4.49
C SER A 260 2.85 -12.49 4.03
N SER A 261 1.79 -12.69 4.82
CA SER A 261 0.46 -12.10 4.63
C SER A 261 0.29 -10.70 5.23
N VAL A 262 1.24 -10.25 6.06
CA VAL A 262 1.20 -8.89 6.68
C VAL A 262 1.10 -7.83 5.61
N ASN A 263 0.09 -6.97 5.76
CA ASN A 263 -0.24 -5.95 4.78
C ASN A 263 0.54 -4.66 5.06
N PHE A 264 1.70 -4.53 4.43
CA PHE A 264 2.44 -3.28 4.41
C PHE A 264 1.74 -2.28 3.51
N ARG A 265 1.52 -1.08 4.00
CA ARG A 265 0.82 0.01 3.31
C ARG A 265 1.66 1.26 3.27
N GLY A 266 1.67 1.90 2.14
CA GLY A 266 2.39 3.16 1.95
C GLY A 266 1.93 3.89 0.70
N ILE A 267 2.70 4.91 0.34
CA ILE A 267 2.48 5.71 -0.86
C ILE A 267 3.55 5.37 -1.90
N MET A 268 3.13 5.28 -3.16
CA MET A 268 3.99 5.08 -4.32
C MET A 268 3.66 6.08 -5.43
N ALA A 269 4.66 6.41 -6.23
CA ALA A 269 4.58 7.16 -7.47
C ALA A 269 4.78 6.25 -8.68
N LEU A 270 4.64 6.80 -9.89
CA LEU A 270 5.09 6.13 -11.11
C LEU A 270 6.61 6.23 -11.25
N HIS A 271 7.23 5.20 -11.78
CA HIS A 271 8.60 5.29 -12.24
C HIS A 271 8.73 6.37 -13.32
N GLY A 272 9.83 7.14 -13.30
CA GLY A 272 10.02 8.31 -14.16
C GLY A 272 9.47 9.61 -13.59
N THR A 273 8.90 9.62 -12.38
CA THR A 273 8.64 10.87 -11.63
C THR A 273 9.98 11.57 -11.37
N PRO A 274 10.11 12.89 -11.64
CA PRO A 274 11.39 13.60 -11.51
C PRO A 274 12.02 13.48 -10.12
N ASP A 275 13.33 13.28 -10.07
CA ASP A 275 14.06 13.09 -8.81
C ASP A 275 13.79 14.20 -7.78
N PRO A 276 13.74 15.51 -8.11
CA PRO A 276 13.43 16.54 -7.12
C PRO A 276 12.04 16.38 -6.48
N VAL A 277 11.06 15.87 -7.24
CA VAL A 277 9.71 15.57 -6.73
C VAL A 277 9.75 14.38 -5.78
N ILE A 278 10.47 13.31 -6.17
CA ILE A 278 10.66 12.13 -5.33
C ILE A 278 11.37 12.49 -4.03
N GLU A 279 12.40 13.35 -4.07
CA GLU A 279 13.13 13.80 -2.87
C GLU A 279 12.22 14.54 -1.90
N VAL A 280 11.41 15.49 -2.39
CA VAL A 280 10.42 16.20 -1.54
C VAL A 280 9.43 15.21 -0.91
N LEU A 281 8.87 14.29 -1.70
CA LEU A 281 7.93 13.29 -1.19
C LEU A 281 8.59 12.36 -0.17
N ALA A 282 9.80 11.88 -0.44
CA ALA A 282 10.54 10.97 0.43
C ALA A 282 10.97 11.60 1.77
N ASP A 283 11.15 12.93 1.82
CA ASP A 283 11.39 13.69 3.04
C ASP A 283 10.09 14.00 3.81
N LYS A 284 9.10 14.56 3.14
CA LYS A 284 7.91 15.12 3.80
C LYS A 284 6.86 14.06 4.17
N VAL A 285 6.69 13.02 3.34
CA VAL A 285 5.63 12.03 3.57
C VAL A 285 5.88 11.19 4.82
N PRO A 286 7.05 10.58 5.06
CA PRO A 286 7.28 9.85 6.32
C PRO A 286 7.28 10.77 7.55
N ALA A 287 7.74 12.03 7.41
CA ALA A 287 7.64 13.01 8.49
C ALA A 287 6.18 13.31 8.87
N MET A 288 5.29 13.42 7.87
CA MET A 288 3.85 13.57 8.08
C MET A 288 3.23 12.34 8.75
N PHE A 289 3.64 11.12 8.39
CA PHE A 289 3.16 9.89 9.03
C PHE A 289 3.53 9.83 10.52
N ASN A 290 4.69 10.37 10.89
CA ASN A 290 5.16 10.48 12.28
C ASN A 290 4.58 11.70 13.04
N ASP A 291 3.64 12.45 12.45
CA ASP A 291 2.96 13.52 13.19
C ASP A 291 2.21 12.97 14.41
N LYS A 292 2.32 13.61 15.54
CA LYS A 292 1.72 13.15 16.81
C LYS A 292 0.20 12.93 16.70
N LYS A 293 -0.50 13.76 15.92
CA LYS A 293 -1.94 13.59 15.72
C LYS A 293 -2.26 12.39 14.83
N VAL A 294 -1.41 12.11 13.84
CA VAL A 294 -1.53 10.92 13.00
C VAL A 294 -1.32 9.67 13.84
N MET A 295 -0.21 9.61 14.59
CA MET A 295 0.11 8.47 15.45
C MET A 295 -1.02 8.17 16.44
N ALA A 296 -1.51 9.19 17.16
CA ALA A 296 -2.61 9.02 18.11
C ALA A 296 -3.91 8.51 17.47
N LYS A 297 -4.24 8.99 16.27
CA LYS A 297 -5.45 8.50 15.58
C LYS A 297 -5.31 7.11 15.01
N MET A 298 -4.12 6.72 14.57
CA MET A 298 -3.85 5.36 14.13
C MET A 298 -3.94 4.38 15.31
N GLU A 299 -3.38 4.75 16.47
CA GLU A 299 -3.48 3.99 17.72
C GLU A 299 -4.94 3.83 18.18
N GLU A 300 -5.71 4.92 18.22
CA GLU A 300 -7.14 4.91 18.52
C GLU A 300 -7.91 3.96 17.60
N GLY A 301 -7.55 3.91 16.33
CA GLY A 301 -8.15 3.04 15.31
C GLY A 301 -7.63 1.61 15.29
N GLY A 302 -6.78 1.20 16.24
CA GLY A 302 -6.18 -0.14 16.27
C GLY A 302 -5.37 -0.46 15.00
N SER A 303 -4.70 0.54 14.44
CA SER A 303 -4.01 0.46 13.14
C SER A 303 -2.50 0.44 13.38
N PRO A 304 -1.83 -0.73 13.24
CA PRO A 304 -0.41 -0.85 13.54
C PRO A 304 0.44 0.04 12.62
N MET A 305 1.22 0.93 13.22
CA MET A 305 2.14 1.82 12.51
C MET A 305 3.51 1.18 12.35
N ARG A 306 4.04 1.25 11.14
CA ARG A 306 5.43 0.93 10.83
C ARG A 306 5.92 1.87 9.74
N VAL A 307 6.42 3.03 10.15
CA VAL A 307 6.94 4.02 9.22
C VAL A 307 8.30 3.55 8.69
N MET A 308 8.39 3.47 7.35
CA MET A 308 9.63 3.09 6.67
C MET A 308 9.95 4.15 5.60
N SER A 309 11.23 4.47 5.49
CA SER A 309 11.78 5.32 4.44
C SER A 309 11.68 4.67 3.06
N ARG A 310 11.84 5.47 2.00
CA ARG A 310 11.89 4.98 0.61
C ARG A 310 12.89 3.83 0.43
N ALA A 311 14.11 3.95 0.96
CA ALA A 311 15.14 2.93 0.82
C ALA A 311 14.76 1.60 1.49
N GLU A 312 14.17 1.66 2.69
CA GLU A 312 13.68 0.48 3.39
C GLU A 312 12.53 -0.19 2.64
N VAL A 313 11.63 0.61 2.05
CA VAL A 313 10.53 0.07 1.24
C VAL A 313 11.03 -0.57 -0.04
N GLN A 314 11.99 0.03 -0.74
CA GLN A 314 12.62 -0.57 -1.93
C GLN A 314 13.24 -1.93 -1.61
N LYS A 315 13.93 -2.04 -0.48
CA LYS A 315 14.50 -3.31 0.00
C LYS A 315 13.39 -4.33 0.28
N MET A 316 12.38 -3.94 1.04
CA MET A 316 11.24 -4.80 1.40
C MET A 316 10.48 -5.29 0.16
N TRP A 317 10.24 -4.45 -0.84
CA TRP A 317 9.58 -4.88 -2.09
C TRP A 317 10.37 -5.97 -2.83
N LYS A 318 11.70 -5.83 -2.93
CA LYS A 318 12.57 -6.82 -3.57
C LYS A 318 12.57 -8.15 -2.80
N GLU A 319 12.68 -8.10 -1.48
CA GLU A 319 12.64 -9.29 -0.62
C GLU A 319 11.30 -10.01 -0.72
N ARG A 320 10.18 -9.26 -0.66
CA ARG A 320 8.83 -9.83 -0.80
C ARG A 320 8.57 -10.36 -2.21
N GLN A 321 9.09 -9.73 -3.26
CA GLN A 321 8.98 -10.27 -4.62
C GLN A 321 9.71 -11.61 -4.76
N ALA A 322 10.93 -11.73 -4.26
CA ALA A 322 11.69 -12.98 -4.32
C ALA A 322 10.97 -14.11 -3.56
N TYR A 323 10.49 -13.83 -2.35
CA TYR A 323 9.73 -14.78 -1.55
C TYR A 323 8.42 -15.21 -2.23
N LEU A 324 7.62 -14.25 -2.70
CA LEU A 324 6.33 -14.52 -3.33
C LEU A 324 6.48 -15.23 -4.68
N ALA A 325 7.56 -14.98 -5.41
CA ALA A 325 7.84 -15.70 -6.65
C ALA A 325 8.03 -17.20 -6.42
N GLU A 326 8.68 -17.59 -5.33
CA GLU A 326 8.82 -19.01 -4.94
C GLU A 326 7.51 -19.57 -4.37
N LEU A 327 6.85 -18.84 -3.48
CA LEU A 327 5.60 -19.29 -2.84
C LEU A 327 4.48 -19.54 -3.87
N LEU A 328 4.40 -18.72 -4.91
CA LEU A 328 3.29 -18.70 -5.87
C LEU A 328 3.66 -19.29 -7.24
N LYS A 329 4.81 -19.95 -7.37
CA LYS A 329 5.33 -20.43 -8.65
C LYS A 329 4.35 -21.37 -9.39
N ASP A 330 3.68 -22.26 -8.65
CA ASP A 330 2.72 -23.22 -9.19
C ASP A 330 1.33 -22.63 -9.50
N LEU A 331 1.10 -21.38 -9.06
CA LEU A 331 -0.17 -20.66 -9.24
C LEU A 331 -0.09 -19.61 -10.36
N ARG A 332 1.08 -19.46 -10.98
CA ARG A 332 1.28 -18.52 -12.09
C ARG A 332 0.41 -18.89 -13.27
N LYS A 333 -0.38 -17.94 -13.75
CA LYS A 333 -1.24 -18.09 -14.93
C LYS A 333 -0.55 -17.50 -16.15
N GLU A 334 -0.17 -18.33 -17.06
CA GLU A 334 0.50 -17.94 -18.33
C GLU A 334 -0.48 -17.52 -19.44
N ASP A 335 -1.80 -17.61 -19.20
CA ASP A 335 -2.87 -17.35 -20.18
C ASP A 335 -3.17 -15.84 -20.40
#